data_b915b315ab49b05b958627d7b4c6c501
#
_entry.id   b915b315ab49b05b958627d7b4c6c501
#
_cell.length_a   1.000
_cell.length_b   1.000
_cell.length_c   1.000
_cell.angle_alpha   90.00
_cell.angle_beta   90.00
_cell.angle_gamma   90.00
#
_symmetry.space_group_name_H-M   'P 1'
#
loop_
_entity.id
_entity.type
_entity.pdbx_description
1 polymer ?
#
loop_
_entity_poly.entity_id
_entity_poly.type
_entity_poly.pdbx_seq_one_letter_code
_entity_poly.pdbx_strand_id
1 'polypeptide(L)'
;ATDEGRTTGAKATLFDVSDLSAPAVLDSWEAGGGSTSVEWDHRAFLWWAPENLAVMPFMDWRNDTNAAVVLRIGDGTITELGRVDHKPDPSGPTEFPCPTIDANLLTGGALPDGTKAELALFLPEDITLMLCVADDSSPDKDLYPWVDGYTCEFLNAADVAEYGMEFGIEALDVPEGATIGACFPENYSWMPPIERALVINDDLWSYSWGQVQANDLASLERLETVRF
;
A
#
# COMPACT_ATOMS: atom_id res chain seq x y z
N ALA A 1 -7.66 13.27 19.96
CA ALA A 1 -7.80 12.90 21.37
C ALA A 1 -6.47 13.12 22.09
N THR A 2 -6.49 13.64 23.31
CA THR A 2 -5.25 13.87 24.10
C THR A 2 -5.45 13.41 25.53
N ASP A 3 -4.40 12.83 26.10
CA ASP A 3 -4.32 12.49 27.52
C ASP A 3 -3.01 13.07 28.08
N GLU A 4 -3.10 13.81 29.20
CA GLU A 4 -1.98 14.52 29.84
C GLU A 4 -1.13 15.37 28.84
N GLY A 5 -1.78 15.96 27.83
CA GLY A 5 -1.14 16.76 26.79
C GLY A 5 -0.43 15.96 25.68
N ARG A 6 -0.57 14.65 25.65
CA ARG A 6 -0.06 13.79 24.56
C ARG A 6 -1.21 13.40 23.63
N THR A 7 -0.97 13.43 22.32
CA THR A 7 -1.93 12.92 21.34
C THR A 7 -2.07 11.43 21.52
N THR A 8 -3.30 10.97 21.78
CA THR A 8 -3.64 9.55 21.95
C THR A 8 -4.41 8.98 20.77
N GLY A 9 -4.87 9.82 19.87
CA GLY A 9 -5.65 9.44 18.71
C GLY A 9 -6.34 10.61 18.04
N ALA A 10 -7.07 10.33 16.97
CA ALA A 10 -7.92 11.31 16.30
C ALA A 10 -9.32 11.33 16.92
N LYS A 11 -9.97 12.49 16.86
CA LYS A 11 -11.34 12.70 17.34
C LYS A 11 -12.09 13.63 16.39
N ALA A 12 -13.31 13.26 16.05
CA ALA A 12 -14.31 14.15 15.46
C ALA A 12 -15.45 14.36 16.43
N THR A 13 -15.90 15.60 16.61
CA THR A 13 -16.99 15.93 17.53
C THR A 13 -18.06 16.73 16.81
N LEU A 14 -19.30 16.30 16.96
CA LEU A 14 -20.49 16.98 16.42
C LEU A 14 -21.11 17.84 17.51
N PHE A 15 -21.38 19.09 17.17
CA PHE A 15 -22.02 20.04 18.07
C PHE A 15 -23.36 20.51 17.52
N ASP A 16 -24.34 20.64 18.40
CA ASP A 16 -25.50 21.48 18.16
C ASP A 16 -25.11 22.95 18.42
N VAL A 17 -25.22 23.76 17.41
CA VAL A 17 -24.93 25.20 17.44
C VAL A 17 -26.18 26.04 17.15
N SER A 18 -27.37 25.47 17.28
CA SER A 18 -28.64 26.18 17.13
C SER A 18 -28.77 27.36 18.12
N ASP A 19 -28.21 27.20 19.32
CA ASP A 19 -27.95 28.27 20.24
C ASP A 19 -26.43 28.51 20.36
N LEU A 20 -25.93 29.54 19.69
CA LEU A 20 -24.50 29.88 19.70
C LEU A 20 -23.98 30.27 21.10
N SER A 21 -24.89 30.66 22.03
CA SER A 21 -24.50 30.98 23.39
C SER A 21 -24.33 29.76 24.31
N ALA A 22 -24.86 28.61 23.88
CA ALA A 22 -24.84 27.36 24.63
C ALA A 22 -24.64 26.13 23.67
N PRO A 23 -23.50 26.02 22.97
CA PRO A 23 -23.27 24.88 22.09
C PRO A 23 -23.22 23.58 22.89
N ALA A 24 -23.90 22.55 22.39
CA ALA A 24 -23.97 21.24 23.04
C ALA A 24 -23.34 20.17 22.20
N VAL A 25 -22.60 19.26 22.82
CA VAL A 25 -22.06 18.07 22.12
C VAL A 25 -23.21 17.11 21.84
N LEU A 26 -23.40 16.74 20.59
CA LEU A 26 -24.35 15.71 20.17
C LEU A 26 -23.73 14.33 20.18
N ASP A 27 -22.54 14.21 19.55
CA ASP A 27 -21.85 12.93 19.43
C ASP A 27 -20.34 13.14 19.21
N SER A 28 -19.56 12.07 19.39
CA SER A 28 -18.14 12.06 19.03
C SER A 28 -17.67 10.69 18.55
N TRP A 29 -16.85 10.70 17.50
CA TRP A 29 -16.11 9.56 17.04
C TRP A 29 -14.64 9.69 17.49
N GLU A 30 -14.04 8.58 17.92
CA GLU A 30 -12.64 8.55 18.36
C GLU A 30 -11.93 7.31 17.79
N ALA A 31 -10.69 7.49 17.30
CA ALA A 31 -9.77 6.42 16.97
C ALA A 31 -8.46 6.62 17.74
N GLY A 32 -8.17 5.66 18.62
CA GLY A 32 -6.95 5.69 19.40
C GLY A 32 -5.75 5.11 18.66
N GLY A 33 -4.55 5.47 19.10
CA GLY A 33 -3.30 4.91 18.62
C GLY A 33 -2.78 5.52 17.33
N GLY A 34 -3.24 6.70 16.96
CA GLY A 34 -2.84 7.36 15.73
C GLY A 34 -3.00 8.87 15.77
N SER A 35 -2.91 9.51 14.61
CA SER A 35 -3.12 10.94 14.41
C SER A 35 -3.82 11.21 13.07
N THR A 36 -4.27 12.45 12.89
CA THR A 36 -4.82 12.93 11.62
C THR A 36 -4.09 14.18 11.16
N SER A 37 -3.79 14.28 9.87
CA SER A 37 -3.18 15.47 9.28
C SER A 37 -4.10 16.69 9.29
N VAL A 38 -5.38 16.51 9.53
CA VAL A 38 -6.35 17.63 9.69
C VAL A 38 -5.94 18.60 10.83
N GLU A 39 -5.18 18.13 11.82
CA GLU A 39 -4.70 18.96 12.93
C GLU A 39 -3.79 20.11 12.47
N TRP A 40 -3.06 19.95 11.35
CA TRP A 40 -2.14 20.95 10.81
C TRP A 40 -2.43 21.36 9.37
N ASP A 41 -3.24 20.58 8.64
CA ASP A 41 -3.67 20.90 7.30
C ASP A 41 -5.19 20.70 7.14
N HIS A 42 -5.92 21.78 7.24
CA HIS A 42 -7.40 21.76 7.12
C HIS A 42 -7.88 21.27 5.74
N ARG A 43 -7.05 21.32 4.68
CA ARG A 43 -7.39 20.82 3.36
C ARG A 43 -7.36 19.29 3.27
N ALA A 44 -6.85 18.63 4.29
CA ALA A 44 -6.93 17.18 4.42
C ALA A 44 -8.34 16.70 4.81
N PHE A 45 -9.18 17.60 5.35
CA PHE A 45 -10.56 17.30 5.67
C PHE A 45 -11.47 17.55 4.47
N LEU A 46 -12.24 16.53 4.08
CA LEU A 46 -13.29 16.64 3.07
C LEU A 46 -14.66 16.59 3.76
N TRP A 47 -15.53 17.55 3.43
CA TRP A 47 -16.95 17.49 3.70
C TRP A 47 -17.74 17.36 2.41
N TRP A 48 -18.44 16.23 2.23
CA TRP A 48 -19.29 15.95 1.10
C TRP A 48 -20.76 16.05 1.51
N ALA A 49 -21.32 17.24 1.32
CA ALA A 49 -22.69 17.58 1.77
C ALA A 49 -23.80 16.74 1.12
N PRO A 50 -23.73 16.31 -0.17
CA PRO A 50 -24.80 15.54 -0.77
C PRO A 50 -25.18 14.27 -0.01
N GLU A 51 -24.19 13.61 0.63
CA GLU A 51 -24.41 12.39 1.40
C GLU A 51 -24.08 12.52 2.87
N ASN A 52 -23.82 13.74 3.33
CA ASN A 52 -23.39 14.04 4.70
C ASN A 52 -22.16 13.22 5.13
N LEU A 53 -21.15 13.14 4.25
CA LEU A 53 -19.92 12.42 4.52
C LEU A 53 -18.80 13.38 4.93
N ALA A 54 -18.08 12.99 5.95
CA ALA A 54 -16.79 13.58 6.32
C ALA A 54 -15.68 12.54 6.08
N VAL A 55 -14.63 12.96 5.38
CA VAL A 55 -13.47 12.10 5.13
C VAL A 55 -12.23 12.78 5.66
N MET A 56 -11.43 12.04 6.42
CA MET A 56 -10.19 12.55 6.98
C MET A 56 -9.09 11.48 7.01
N PRO A 57 -7.85 11.83 6.71
CA PRO A 57 -6.72 10.92 6.85
C PRO A 57 -6.51 10.51 8.32
N PHE A 58 -6.12 9.26 8.51
CA PHE A 58 -5.77 8.72 9.81
C PHE A 58 -4.55 7.81 9.68
N MET A 59 -3.48 8.15 10.42
CA MET A 59 -2.30 7.31 10.57
C MET A 59 -2.45 6.47 11.83
N ASP A 60 -2.57 5.16 11.68
CA ASP A 60 -2.70 4.20 12.78
C ASP A 60 -1.34 3.60 13.11
N TRP A 61 -0.73 4.06 14.19
CA TRP A 61 0.60 3.59 14.63
C TRP A 61 0.59 2.20 15.26
N ARG A 62 -0.59 1.67 15.60
CA ARG A 62 -0.70 0.35 16.21
C ARG A 62 -0.68 -0.76 15.16
N ASN A 63 -1.29 -0.47 14.02
CA ASN A 63 -1.44 -1.41 12.92
C ASN A 63 -0.55 -1.05 11.73
N ASP A 64 0.30 -0.03 11.88
CA ASP A 64 1.18 0.49 10.83
C ASP A 64 0.42 0.75 9.51
N THR A 65 -0.72 1.40 9.61
CA THR A 65 -1.59 1.66 8.48
C THR A 65 -1.93 3.13 8.35
N ASN A 66 -1.97 3.60 7.10
CA ASN A 66 -2.44 4.91 6.74
C ASN A 66 -3.72 4.77 5.92
N ALA A 67 -4.79 5.39 6.35
CA ALA A 67 -6.09 5.29 5.70
C ALA A 67 -6.82 6.63 5.69
N ALA A 68 -7.80 6.79 4.81
CA ALA A 68 -8.83 7.80 4.93
C ALA A 68 -10.05 7.18 5.60
N VAL A 69 -10.44 7.74 6.74
CA VAL A 69 -11.65 7.33 7.46
C VAL A 69 -12.85 8.06 6.87
N VAL A 70 -13.89 7.32 6.57
CA VAL A 70 -15.16 7.84 6.02
C VAL A 70 -16.22 7.79 7.12
N LEU A 71 -16.70 8.96 7.50
CA LEU A 71 -17.71 9.14 8.54
C LEU A 71 -19.01 9.67 7.94
N ARG A 72 -20.13 9.10 8.29
CA ARG A 72 -21.45 9.68 8.00
C ARG A 72 -21.95 10.47 9.18
N ILE A 73 -22.39 11.70 8.91
CA ILE A 73 -22.93 12.62 9.89
C ILE A 73 -24.42 12.77 9.65
N GLY A 74 -25.25 12.33 10.57
CA GLY A 74 -26.70 12.44 10.41
C GLY A 74 -27.46 12.16 11.69
N ASP A 75 -28.66 12.73 11.82
CA ASP A 75 -29.55 12.55 12.98
C ASP A 75 -28.88 12.80 14.34
N GLY A 76 -27.92 13.74 14.37
CA GLY A 76 -27.15 14.06 15.57
C GLY A 76 -26.08 13.03 15.93
N THR A 77 -25.71 12.14 15.03
CA THR A 77 -24.72 11.07 15.25
C THR A 77 -23.58 11.09 14.23
N ILE A 78 -22.45 10.48 14.62
CA ILE A 78 -21.29 10.20 13.76
C ILE A 78 -21.16 8.69 13.63
N THR A 79 -21.21 8.16 12.41
CA THR A 79 -21.03 6.73 12.14
C THR A 79 -19.85 6.51 11.20
N GLU A 80 -18.88 5.69 11.60
CA GLU A 80 -17.82 5.25 10.71
C GLU A 80 -18.40 4.26 9.69
N LEU A 81 -18.30 4.58 8.40
CA LEU A 81 -18.72 3.70 7.31
C LEU A 81 -17.63 2.71 6.96
N GLY A 82 -16.38 3.13 7.06
CA GLY A 82 -15.22 2.32 6.74
C GLY A 82 -13.97 3.16 6.52
N ARG A 83 -12.95 2.51 6.02
CA ARG A 83 -11.65 3.11 5.73
C ARG A 83 -11.18 2.73 4.34
N VAL A 84 -10.58 3.69 3.67
CA VAL A 84 -9.89 3.50 2.40
C VAL A 84 -8.40 3.60 2.67
N ASP A 85 -7.65 2.59 2.31
CA ASP A 85 -6.19 2.60 2.40
C ASP A 85 -5.54 2.43 1.02
N HIS A 86 -4.26 2.72 0.96
CA HIS A 86 -3.46 2.59 -0.25
C HIS A 86 -2.63 1.29 -0.26
N LYS A 87 -3.05 0.30 0.52
CA LYS A 87 -2.40 -1.02 0.49
C LYS A 87 -2.57 -1.66 -0.88
N PRO A 88 -1.57 -2.39 -1.37
CA PRO A 88 -1.78 -3.28 -2.50
C PRO A 88 -2.94 -4.22 -2.22
N ASP A 89 -3.62 -4.61 -3.27
CA ASP A 89 -4.62 -5.66 -3.19
C ASP A 89 -3.90 -7.03 -3.11
N PRO A 90 -3.90 -7.70 -1.96
CA PRO A 90 -3.23 -8.99 -1.85
C PRO A 90 -3.96 -10.10 -2.62
N SER A 91 -5.18 -9.84 -3.10
CA SER A 91 -5.99 -10.80 -3.86
C SER A 91 -5.95 -10.55 -5.36
N GLY A 92 -5.37 -9.42 -5.80
CA GLY A 92 -5.18 -9.12 -7.21
C GLY A 92 -4.18 -10.09 -7.84
N PRO A 93 -4.36 -10.48 -9.11
CA PRO A 93 -3.35 -11.24 -9.82
C PRO A 93 -2.09 -10.36 -9.90
N THR A 94 -1.04 -10.77 -9.21
CA THR A 94 0.27 -10.14 -9.37
C THR A 94 0.82 -10.58 -10.71
N GLU A 95 0.73 -9.72 -11.72
CA GLU A 95 1.38 -9.95 -13.00
C GLU A 95 2.88 -9.61 -12.84
N PHE A 96 3.68 -10.64 -12.74
CA PHE A 96 5.11 -10.47 -12.82
C PHE A 96 5.53 -10.22 -14.27
N PRO A 97 6.39 -9.24 -14.54
CA PRO A 97 6.77 -8.85 -15.92
C PRO A 97 7.63 -9.91 -16.62
N CYS A 98 8.19 -10.83 -15.85
CA CYS A 98 9.02 -11.93 -16.34
C CYS A 98 8.47 -13.26 -15.83
N PRO A 99 8.82 -14.39 -16.50
CA PRO A 99 8.44 -15.71 -16.02
C PRO A 99 8.94 -15.96 -14.58
N THR A 100 8.03 -16.31 -13.69
CA THR A 100 8.38 -16.66 -12.32
C THR A 100 9.04 -18.03 -12.26
N ILE A 101 10.05 -18.14 -11.40
CA ILE A 101 10.71 -19.39 -11.08
C ILE A 101 10.08 -19.91 -9.80
N ASP A 102 9.46 -21.09 -9.86
CA ASP A 102 8.92 -21.71 -8.64
C ASP A 102 10.08 -22.06 -7.70
N ALA A 103 10.16 -21.38 -6.56
CA ALA A 103 11.20 -21.62 -5.55
C ALA A 103 11.19 -23.07 -5.04
N ASN A 104 10.02 -23.75 -5.06
CA ASN A 104 9.92 -25.17 -4.74
C ASN A 104 10.55 -26.07 -5.79
N LEU A 105 10.70 -25.62 -7.04
CA LEU A 105 11.43 -26.34 -8.07
C LEU A 105 12.94 -26.26 -7.88
N LEU A 106 13.43 -25.29 -7.13
CA LEU A 106 14.85 -25.10 -6.84
C LEU A 106 15.39 -26.07 -5.77
N THR A 107 14.50 -26.78 -5.06
CA THR A 107 14.86 -27.82 -4.07
C THR A 107 15.21 -29.18 -4.72
N GLY A 108 15.97 -29.18 -5.79
CA GLY A 108 16.40 -30.38 -6.52
C GLY A 108 15.69 -30.58 -7.84
N GLY A 109 14.95 -29.59 -8.32
CA GLY A 109 14.38 -29.50 -9.66
C GLY A 109 15.37 -28.95 -10.68
N ALA A 110 15.15 -29.23 -11.96
CA ALA A 110 15.87 -28.58 -13.05
C ALA A 110 15.11 -27.29 -13.43
N LEU A 111 15.85 -26.18 -13.60
CA LEU A 111 15.33 -25.01 -14.29
C LEU A 111 14.84 -25.40 -15.71
N PRO A 112 14.00 -24.61 -16.36
CA PRO A 112 13.47 -24.92 -17.70
C PRO A 112 14.54 -25.24 -18.77
N ASP A 113 15.76 -24.79 -18.56
CA ASP A 113 16.93 -25.06 -19.43
C ASP A 113 17.76 -26.28 -19.00
N GLY A 114 17.37 -27.00 -17.96
CA GLY A 114 18.07 -28.19 -17.46
C GLY A 114 19.15 -27.91 -16.41
N THR A 115 19.36 -26.68 -15.98
CA THR A 115 20.31 -26.32 -14.93
C THR A 115 19.79 -26.83 -13.57
N LYS A 116 20.66 -27.46 -12.78
CA LYS A 116 20.28 -27.90 -11.42
C LYS A 116 20.54 -26.78 -10.43
N ALA A 117 19.54 -26.45 -9.62
CA ALA A 117 19.67 -25.52 -8.53
C ALA A 117 19.65 -26.25 -7.17
N GLU A 118 20.72 -26.10 -6.40
CA GLU A 118 20.80 -26.55 -4.99
C GLU A 118 20.49 -25.37 -4.05
N LEU A 119 19.36 -24.71 -4.24
CA LEU A 119 19.11 -23.38 -3.65
C LEU A 119 18.32 -23.36 -2.36
N ALA A 120 17.73 -24.43 -1.96
CA ALA A 120 16.55 -24.39 -1.11
C ALA A 120 16.77 -24.24 0.40
N LEU A 121 17.96 -24.12 0.87
CA LEU A 121 18.18 -24.10 2.32
C LEU A 121 18.06 -22.73 2.99
N PHE A 122 18.02 -21.64 2.21
CA PHE A 122 18.10 -20.28 2.76
C PHE A 122 17.16 -19.25 2.13
N LEU A 123 16.32 -19.61 1.15
CA LEU A 123 15.36 -18.65 0.61
C LEU A 123 14.25 -18.38 1.65
N PRO A 124 13.92 -17.11 1.91
CA PRO A 124 12.71 -16.77 2.66
C PRO A 124 11.49 -17.41 2.00
N GLU A 125 10.52 -17.90 2.81
CA GLU A 125 9.32 -18.61 2.32
C GLU A 125 8.44 -17.74 1.41
N ASP A 126 8.64 -16.43 1.43
CA ASP A 126 7.83 -15.41 0.75
C ASP A 126 8.55 -14.74 -0.44
N ILE A 127 9.77 -15.19 -0.77
CA ILE A 127 10.48 -14.64 -1.95
C ILE A 127 9.88 -15.20 -3.25
N THR A 128 9.67 -14.31 -4.22
CA THR A 128 9.35 -14.69 -5.60
C THR A 128 10.53 -14.41 -6.51
N LEU A 129 11.01 -15.41 -7.23
CA LEU A 129 12.09 -15.27 -8.20
C LEU A 129 11.53 -15.17 -9.62
N MET A 130 12.11 -14.28 -10.42
CA MET A 130 11.79 -14.11 -11.83
C MET A 130 13.06 -14.26 -12.67
N LEU A 131 12.93 -14.85 -13.85
CA LEU A 131 14.00 -14.85 -14.84
C LEU A 131 13.63 -13.85 -15.95
N CYS A 132 14.31 -12.72 -15.96
CA CYS A 132 14.14 -11.69 -16.96
C CYS A 132 15.25 -11.77 -18.00
N VAL A 133 14.87 -12.01 -19.26
CA VAL A 133 15.81 -12.00 -20.37
C VAL A 133 15.75 -10.62 -21.02
N ALA A 134 16.89 -9.96 -21.14
CA ALA A 134 16.96 -8.66 -21.81
C ALA A 134 16.50 -8.79 -23.26
N ASP A 135 15.39 -8.17 -23.59
CA ASP A 135 14.97 -7.99 -24.97
C ASP A 135 15.71 -6.76 -25.52
N ASP A 136 16.52 -6.96 -26.55
CA ASP A 136 17.25 -5.87 -27.23
C ASP A 136 16.32 -4.81 -27.86
N SER A 137 15.01 -5.06 -27.88
CA SER A 137 13.99 -4.16 -28.40
C SER A 137 13.49 -3.13 -27.37
N SER A 138 13.83 -3.26 -26.08
CA SER A 138 13.41 -2.30 -25.06
C SER A 138 14.37 -1.10 -25.03
N PRO A 139 13.90 0.13 -25.34
CA PRO A 139 14.76 1.33 -25.36
C PRO A 139 15.19 1.80 -23.95
N ASP A 140 14.58 1.34 -22.89
CA ASP A 140 14.87 1.73 -21.50
C ASP A 140 15.48 0.54 -20.73
N LYS A 141 16.79 0.38 -20.85
CA LYS A 141 17.56 -0.61 -20.08
C LYS A 141 17.62 -0.30 -18.56
N ASP A 142 17.13 0.86 -18.15
CA ASP A 142 17.19 1.33 -16.76
C ASP A 142 15.84 1.25 -16.03
N LEU A 143 14.77 0.82 -16.68
CA LEU A 143 13.49 0.61 -16.00
C LEU A 143 13.41 -0.84 -15.50
N TYR A 144 13.76 -1.01 -14.23
CA TYR A 144 13.41 -2.23 -13.53
C TYR A 144 11.89 -2.35 -13.48
N PRO A 145 11.32 -3.46 -13.92
CA PRO A 145 9.87 -3.59 -13.94
C PRO A 145 9.33 -3.49 -12.52
N TRP A 146 8.38 -2.59 -12.33
CA TRP A 146 7.66 -2.46 -11.08
C TRP A 146 6.70 -3.66 -10.91
N VAL A 147 6.75 -4.29 -9.74
CA VAL A 147 5.83 -5.37 -9.37
C VAL A 147 5.00 -4.90 -8.20
N ASP A 148 3.70 -4.82 -8.39
CA ASP A 148 2.80 -4.30 -7.36
C ASP A 148 2.82 -5.16 -6.09
N GLY A 149 3.10 -4.53 -4.95
CA GLY A 149 3.18 -5.21 -3.66
C GLY A 149 4.50 -5.91 -3.38
N TYR A 150 5.52 -5.71 -4.22
CA TYR A 150 6.83 -6.30 -4.04
C TYR A 150 7.95 -5.28 -4.22
N THR A 151 8.96 -5.38 -3.39
CA THR A 151 10.28 -4.78 -3.63
C THR A 151 11.11 -5.82 -4.36
N CYS A 152 11.56 -5.50 -5.57
CA CYS A 152 12.35 -6.40 -6.40
C CYS A 152 13.77 -5.86 -6.59
N GLU A 153 14.75 -6.74 -6.43
CA GLU A 153 16.13 -6.49 -6.85
C GLU A 153 16.45 -7.34 -8.07
N PHE A 154 17.10 -6.74 -9.06
CA PHE A 154 17.46 -7.40 -10.31
C PHE A 154 18.96 -7.59 -10.36
N LEU A 155 19.39 -8.85 -10.37
CA LEU A 155 20.77 -9.27 -10.27
C LEU A 155 21.20 -9.95 -11.58
N ASN A 156 22.23 -9.45 -12.23
CA ASN A 156 22.89 -10.15 -13.33
C ASN A 156 23.83 -11.25 -12.80
N ALA A 157 24.44 -12.01 -13.69
CA ALA A 157 25.33 -13.11 -13.31
C ALA A 157 26.50 -12.68 -12.39
N ALA A 158 27.03 -11.46 -12.57
CA ALA A 158 28.11 -10.94 -11.73
C ALA A 158 27.60 -10.53 -10.35
N ASP A 159 26.42 -9.89 -10.30
CA ASP A 159 25.76 -9.49 -9.07
C ASP A 159 25.39 -10.73 -8.23
N VAL A 160 24.87 -11.78 -8.86
CA VAL A 160 24.56 -13.05 -8.19
C VAL A 160 25.81 -13.68 -7.58
N ALA A 161 26.93 -13.63 -8.29
CA ALA A 161 28.21 -14.16 -7.77
C ALA A 161 28.76 -13.34 -6.61
N GLU A 162 28.50 -12.04 -6.55
CA GLU A 162 29.02 -11.12 -5.52
C GLU A 162 28.07 -11.00 -4.32
N TYR A 163 26.77 -10.85 -4.58
CA TYR A 163 25.76 -10.53 -3.56
C TYR A 163 24.71 -11.62 -3.35
N GLY A 164 24.73 -12.66 -4.17
CA GLY A 164 23.71 -13.72 -4.15
C GLY A 164 23.55 -14.42 -2.79
N MET A 165 24.60 -14.42 -1.96
CA MET A 165 24.53 -14.98 -0.60
C MET A 165 23.53 -14.25 0.30
N GLU A 166 23.28 -12.96 0.09
CA GLU A 166 22.29 -12.21 0.88
C GLU A 166 20.87 -12.68 0.62
N PHE A 167 20.65 -13.20 -0.58
CA PHE A 167 19.35 -13.68 -1.04
C PHE A 167 19.25 -15.22 -1.09
N GLY A 168 20.34 -15.93 -0.77
CA GLY A 168 20.38 -17.40 -0.89
C GLY A 168 20.34 -17.90 -2.33
N ILE A 169 20.77 -17.08 -3.30
CA ILE A 169 20.74 -17.39 -4.75
C ILE A 169 22.14 -17.49 -5.38
N GLU A 170 23.19 -17.56 -4.59
CA GLU A 170 24.60 -17.63 -5.04
C GLU A 170 24.91 -18.84 -5.94
N ALA A 171 24.09 -19.86 -5.88
CA ALA A 171 24.24 -21.07 -6.71
C ALA A 171 23.45 -21.01 -8.02
N LEU A 172 22.73 -19.91 -8.30
CA LEU A 172 21.99 -19.76 -9.57
C LEU A 172 22.96 -19.50 -10.73
N ASP A 173 22.82 -20.32 -11.76
CA ASP A 173 23.47 -20.08 -13.04
C ASP A 173 22.59 -19.13 -13.87
N VAL A 174 22.97 -17.85 -13.91
CA VAL A 174 22.24 -16.83 -14.64
C VAL A 174 22.73 -16.81 -16.10
N PRO A 175 21.87 -17.08 -17.08
CA PRO A 175 22.24 -17.04 -18.49
C PRO A 175 22.80 -15.68 -18.90
N GLU A 176 23.71 -15.67 -19.88
CA GLU A 176 24.25 -14.42 -20.43
C GLU A 176 23.11 -13.55 -21.02
N GLY A 177 23.06 -12.30 -20.58
CA GLY A 177 22.00 -11.34 -20.98
C GLY A 177 20.69 -11.49 -20.23
N ALA A 178 20.61 -12.36 -19.21
CA ALA A 178 19.47 -12.44 -18.30
C ALA A 178 19.78 -11.79 -16.94
N THR A 179 18.73 -11.48 -16.21
CA THR A 179 18.78 -11.04 -14.80
C THR A 179 17.81 -11.86 -13.97
N ILE A 180 18.17 -12.10 -12.72
CA ILE A 180 17.25 -12.66 -11.72
C ILE A 180 16.60 -11.51 -10.97
N GLY A 181 15.29 -11.42 -11.04
CA GLY A 181 14.50 -10.56 -10.16
C GLY A 181 14.19 -11.32 -8.87
N ALA A 182 14.73 -10.86 -7.74
CA ALA A 182 14.41 -11.36 -6.42
C ALA A 182 13.38 -10.40 -5.80
N CYS A 183 12.13 -10.83 -5.72
CA CYS A 183 11.02 -10.01 -5.28
C CYS A 183 10.54 -10.47 -3.90
N PHE A 184 10.55 -9.56 -2.96
CA PHE A 184 10.03 -9.76 -1.62
C PHE A 184 8.69 -9.05 -1.49
N PRO A 185 7.68 -9.67 -0.88
CA PRO A 185 6.48 -8.93 -0.51
C PRO A 185 6.89 -7.70 0.29
N GLU A 186 6.45 -6.54 -0.15
CA GLU A 186 6.68 -5.34 0.65
C GLU A 186 5.97 -5.53 1.99
N ASN A 187 6.75 -5.74 3.03
CA ASN A 187 6.25 -5.54 4.40
C ASN A 187 6.06 -4.03 4.54
N TYR A 188 4.84 -3.55 4.24
CA TYR A 188 4.48 -2.14 4.29
C TYR A 188 4.55 -1.61 5.71
N SER A 189 5.75 -1.51 6.25
CA SER A 189 5.97 -0.79 7.49
C SER A 189 5.87 0.72 7.30
N TRP A 190 5.88 1.19 6.05
CA TRP A 190 5.72 2.60 5.77
C TRP A 190 4.93 2.86 4.48
N MET A 191 3.64 3.04 4.61
CA MET A 191 2.83 3.57 3.54
C MET A 191 2.78 5.10 3.62
N PRO A 192 2.96 5.81 2.49
CA PRO A 192 2.75 7.25 2.48
C PRO A 192 1.35 7.58 3.02
N PRO A 193 1.24 8.55 3.93
CA PRO A 193 -0.05 8.95 4.43
C PRO A 193 -0.93 9.50 3.30
N ILE A 194 -2.21 9.20 3.36
CA ILE A 194 -3.18 9.87 2.50
C ILE A 194 -3.22 11.33 2.89
N GLU A 195 -3.00 12.21 1.92
CA GLU A 195 -2.95 13.64 2.14
C GLU A 195 -4.25 14.34 1.79
N ARG A 196 -4.95 13.82 0.78
CA ARG A 196 -6.15 14.44 0.22
C ARG A 196 -7.19 13.39 -0.12
N ALA A 197 -8.44 13.80 0.01
CA ALA A 197 -9.56 13.08 -0.55
C ALA A 197 -10.49 14.07 -1.25
N LEU A 198 -11.17 13.62 -2.29
CA LEU A 198 -12.19 14.39 -2.99
C LEU A 198 -13.23 13.44 -3.60
N VAL A 199 -14.41 13.93 -3.88
CA VAL A 199 -15.45 13.16 -4.57
C VAL A 199 -15.61 13.72 -5.99
N ILE A 200 -15.49 12.83 -6.98
CA ILE A 200 -15.76 13.14 -8.39
C ILE A 200 -16.78 12.14 -8.88
N ASN A 201 -17.94 12.63 -9.32
CA ASN A 201 -19.13 11.83 -9.59
C ASN A 201 -19.53 11.07 -8.33
N ASP A 202 -19.56 9.75 -8.37
CA ASP A 202 -19.92 8.87 -7.26
C ASP A 202 -18.70 8.11 -6.71
N ASP A 203 -17.49 8.59 -7.03
CA ASP A 203 -16.23 7.97 -6.62
C ASP A 203 -15.50 8.82 -5.58
N LEU A 204 -14.99 8.18 -4.54
CA LEU A 204 -14.07 8.76 -3.57
C LEU A 204 -12.64 8.58 -4.06
N TRP A 205 -12.02 9.69 -4.42
CA TRP A 205 -10.63 9.74 -4.82
C TRP A 205 -9.75 10.11 -3.64
N SER A 206 -8.69 9.34 -3.44
CA SER A 206 -7.69 9.59 -2.41
C SER A 206 -6.31 9.70 -3.03
N TYR A 207 -5.48 10.56 -2.46
CA TYR A 207 -4.13 10.86 -2.92
C TYR A 207 -3.13 10.68 -1.79
N SER A 208 -2.02 10.02 -2.11
CA SER A 208 -0.78 9.99 -1.33
C SER A 208 0.43 10.25 -2.23
N TRP A 209 1.62 10.31 -1.69
CA TRP A 209 2.84 10.59 -2.46
C TRP A 209 3.11 9.61 -3.61
N GLY A 210 2.69 8.37 -3.49
CA GLY A 210 3.00 7.33 -4.45
C GLY A 210 1.81 6.93 -5.33
N GLN A 211 0.58 7.37 -4.99
CA GLN A 211 -0.58 6.92 -5.77
C GLN A 211 -1.81 7.82 -5.62
N VAL A 212 -2.67 7.69 -6.62
CA VAL A 212 -4.07 8.13 -6.61
C VAL A 212 -4.95 6.89 -6.71
N GLN A 213 -5.96 6.79 -5.88
CA GLN A 213 -6.89 5.66 -5.86
C GLN A 213 -8.33 6.15 -5.92
N ALA A 214 -9.14 5.48 -6.73
CA ALA A 214 -10.59 5.64 -6.77
C ALA A 214 -11.28 4.50 -6.03
N ASN A 215 -12.27 4.83 -5.23
CA ASN A 215 -13.14 3.89 -4.56
C ASN A 215 -14.59 4.26 -4.82
N ASP A 216 -15.45 3.29 -4.99
CA ASP A 216 -16.90 3.52 -5.02
C ASP A 216 -17.35 4.19 -3.72
N LEU A 217 -18.06 5.30 -3.80
CA LEU A 217 -18.38 6.10 -2.61
C LEU A 217 -19.32 5.38 -1.64
N ALA A 218 -20.18 4.49 -2.14
CA ALA A 218 -21.19 3.81 -1.34
C ALA A 218 -20.63 2.56 -0.64
N SER A 219 -19.84 1.75 -1.35
CA SER A 219 -19.30 0.49 -0.85
C SER A 219 -17.88 0.63 -0.28
N LEU A 220 -17.16 1.68 -0.64
CA LEU A 220 -15.72 1.91 -0.41
C LEU A 220 -14.82 0.86 -1.09
N GLU A 221 -15.37 0.04 -1.98
CA GLU A 221 -14.59 -0.91 -2.76
C GLU A 221 -13.65 -0.17 -3.71
N ARG A 222 -12.43 -0.69 -3.83
CA ARG A 222 -11.44 -0.14 -4.75
C ARG A 222 -11.86 -0.37 -6.19
N LEU A 223 -11.84 0.70 -7.00
CA LEU A 223 -12.14 0.67 -8.42
C LEU A 223 -10.88 0.70 -9.25
N GLU A 224 -9.98 1.62 -8.95
CA GLU A 224 -8.76 1.83 -9.74
C GLU A 224 -7.66 2.46 -8.88
N THR A 225 -6.41 2.19 -9.27
CA THR A 225 -5.21 2.78 -8.65
C THR A 225 -4.24 3.19 -9.74
N VAL A 226 -3.75 4.42 -9.66
CA VAL A 226 -2.66 4.93 -10.50
C VAL A 226 -1.48 5.25 -9.60
N ARG A 227 -0.33 4.65 -9.87
CA ARG A 227 0.94 4.89 -9.18
C ARG A 227 1.88 5.73 -10.03
N PHE A 228 2.80 6.45 -9.40
CA PHE A 228 3.78 7.34 -10.05
C PHE A 228 5.05 7.48 -9.22
#